data_a1c39cecc19132969f06ff76ef4866aa
#
_entry.id   a1c39cecc19132969f06ff76ef4866aa
#
_cell.length_a   1.000
_cell.length_b   1.000
_cell.length_c   1.000
_cell.angle_alpha   90.00
_cell.angle_beta   90.00
_cell.angle_gamma   90.00
#
_symmetry.space_group_name_H-M   'P 1'
#
loop_
_entity.id
_entity.type
_entity.pdbx_description
1 polymer ?
#
loop_
_entity_poly.entity_id
_entity_poly.type
_entity_poly.pdbx_seq_one_letter_code
_entity_poly.pdbx_strand_id
1 'polypeptide(L)'
;MMMEDEGKLEPVYNGSKFTVIHCVGAVESFYESAKSLVKQKARNMEMQIVLQIKRLADGKRMASDTLVSEGNLPSNKKFYALKRIPIRGYLWYSEAKSGVCFISHYIYKDYQKLNKSNIRKIHSNWRRIEEDGHEK
;
A
#
# COMPACT_ATOMS: atom_id res chain seq x y z
N MET A 1 5.67 27.09 -5.62
CA MET A 1 5.60 26.28 -5.00
C MET A 1 4.56 25.42 -4.93
N MET A 2 4.57 24.38 -5.12
CA MET A 2 3.59 23.44 -5.37
C MET A 2 3.31 22.61 -4.22
N MET A 3 2.96 23.24 -3.17
CA MET A 3 2.66 22.55 -1.92
C MET A 3 1.49 21.58 -2.07
N GLU A 4 0.57 21.88 -2.97
CA GLU A 4 -0.59 21.02 -3.12
C GLU A 4 -0.26 19.63 -3.63
N ASP A 5 0.96 19.42 -4.17
CA ASP A 5 1.33 18.11 -4.67
C ASP A 5 2.04 17.24 -3.64
N GLU A 6 2.43 17.80 -2.51
CA GLU A 6 3.25 17.07 -1.55
C GLU A 6 2.52 15.96 -0.83
N GLY A 7 1.23 16.09 -0.67
CA GLY A 7 0.43 15.09 0.02
C GLY A 7 -0.25 14.11 -0.89
N LYS A 8 0.08 14.10 -2.18
CA LYS A 8 -0.57 13.22 -3.13
C LYS A 8 0.24 11.96 -3.35
N LEU A 9 -0.47 10.85 -3.58
CA LEU A 9 0.19 9.58 -3.82
C LEU A 9 0.94 9.58 -5.13
N GLU A 10 2.19 9.11 -5.06
CA GLU A 10 3.07 8.95 -6.20
C GLU A 10 3.23 7.47 -6.54
N PRO A 11 3.55 7.14 -7.79
CA PRO A 11 3.76 5.73 -8.15
C PRO A 11 4.91 5.07 -7.39
N VAL A 12 5.96 5.83 -7.07
CA VAL A 12 7.17 5.29 -6.46
C VAL A 12 7.69 6.23 -5.39
N TYR A 13 8.12 5.66 -4.29
CA TYR A 13 8.80 6.38 -3.22
C TYR A 13 10.16 5.75 -2.97
N ASN A 14 11.23 6.54 -3.09
CA ASN A 14 12.58 6.08 -2.81
C ASN A 14 13.01 6.58 -1.44
N GLY A 15 13.14 5.66 -0.50
CA GLY A 15 13.59 6.00 0.84
C GLY A 15 15.01 5.52 1.07
N SER A 16 15.49 5.72 2.28
CA SER A 16 16.85 5.33 2.62
C SER A 16 17.01 3.81 2.75
N LYS A 17 15.92 3.08 2.97
CA LYS A 17 15.99 1.63 3.14
C LYS A 17 15.23 0.85 2.08
N PHE A 18 14.07 1.35 1.67
CA PHE A 18 13.24 0.65 0.70
C PHE A 18 12.80 1.59 -0.41
N THR A 19 12.59 1.02 -1.59
CA THR A 19 11.82 1.65 -2.65
C THR A 19 10.41 1.07 -2.56
N VAL A 20 9.41 1.93 -2.41
CA VAL A 20 8.02 1.50 -2.32
C VAL A 20 7.35 1.81 -3.64
N ILE A 21 6.80 0.80 -4.28
CA ILE A 21 6.22 0.90 -5.62
C ILE A 21 4.74 0.54 -5.55
N HIS A 22 3.89 1.42 -6.10
CA HIS A 22 2.48 1.09 -6.27
C HIS A 22 2.30 0.20 -7.49
N CYS A 23 1.59 -0.91 -7.32
CA CYS A 23 1.21 -1.76 -8.45
C CYS A 23 0.30 -0.99 -9.39
N VAL A 24 0.21 -1.46 -10.63
CA VAL A 24 -0.70 -0.87 -11.62
C VAL A 24 -2.10 -0.81 -11.02
N GLY A 25 -2.72 0.37 -11.05
CA GLY A 25 -4.07 0.58 -10.53
C GLY A 25 -4.14 0.85 -9.04
N ALA A 26 -3.02 0.77 -8.31
CA ALA A 26 -3.05 0.94 -6.86
C ALA A 26 -3.39 2.36 -6.45
N VAL A 27 -2.77 3.36 -7.08
CA VAL A 27 -3.05 4.76 -6.76
C VAL A 27 -4.52 5.07 -7.04
N GLU A 28 -5.02 4.62 -8.18
CA GLU A 28 -6.42 4.82 -8.54
C GLU A 28 -7.36 4.16 -7.54
N SER A 29 -6.96 3.00 -7.00
CA SER A 29 -7.79 2.31 -6.01
C SER A 29 -7.91 3.11 -4.71
N PHE A 30 -6.90 3.91 -4.38
CA PHE A 30 -7.01 4.81 -3.23
C PHE A 30 -8.13 5.83 -3.46
N TYR A 31 -8.11 6.50 -4.62
CA TYR A 31 -9.12 7.52 -4.88
C TYR A 31 -10.51 6.92 -4.96
N GLU A 32 -10.63 5.73 -5.52
CA GLU A 32 -11.92 5.03 -5.53
C GLU A 32 -12.38 4.70 -4.12
N SER A 33 -11.45 4.25 -3.27
CA SER A 33 -11.77 3.92 -1.87
C SER A 33 -12.19 5.14 -1.07
N ALA A 34 -11.61 6.29 -1.37
CA ALA A 34 -11.83 7.51 -0.60
C ALA A 34 -13.02 8.32 -1.07
N LYS A 35 -13.69 7.90 -2.16
CA LYS A 35 -14.71 8.77 -2.77
C LYS A 35 -15.98 8.91 -1.93
N SER A 36 -16.20 8.01 -0.97
CA SER A 36 -17.34 8.16 -0.06
C SER A 36 -17.05 9.12 1.08
N LEU A 37 -15.80 9.56 1.23
CA LEU A 37 -15.42 10.52 2.26
C LEU A 37 -15.63 11.94 1.77
N VAL A 38 -15.92 12.85 2.70
CA VAL A 38 -15.95 14.27 2.33
C VAL A 38 -14.56 14.68 1.86
N LYS A 39 -14.51 15.65 0.95
CA LYS A 39 -13.29 16.00 0.23
C LYS A 39 -12.11 16.31 1.16
N GLN A 40 -12.35 17.11 2.18
CA GLN A 40 -11.28 17.47 3.10
C GLN A 40 -10.74 16.26 3.85
N LYS A 41 -11.64 15.36 4.25
CA LYS A 41 -11.21 14.15 4.96
C LYS A 41 -10.43 13.23 4.04
N ALA A 42 -10.84 13.12 2.77
CA ALA A 42 -10.12 12.31 1.79
C ALA A 42 -8.70 12.84 1.58
N ARG A 43 -8.54 14.16 1.48
CA ARG A 43 -7.22 14.77 1.33
C ARG A 43 -6.34 14.52 2.55
N ASN A 44 -6.90 14.68 3.74
CA ASN A 44 -6.14 14.42 4.97
C ASN A 44 -5.71 12.96 5.04
N MET A 45 -6.59 12.05 4.62
CA MET A 45 -6.29 10.63 4.61
C MET A 45 -5.13 10.33 3.67
N GLU A 46 -5.16 10.92 2.47
CA GLU A 46 -4.09 10.73 1.49
C GLU A 46 -2.77 11.23 2.04
N MET A 47 -2.76 12.42 2.64
CA MET A 47 -1.53 12.97 3.24
C MET A 47 -0.98 12.06 4.33
N GLN A 48 -1.86 11.50 5.16
CA GLN A 48 -1.43 10.60 6.21
C GLN A 48 -0.81 9.33 5.65
N ILE A 49 -1.41 8.79 4.60
CA ILE A 49 -0.89 7.59 3.97
C ILE A 49 0.46 7.88 3.32
N VAL A 50 0.60 9.03 2.65
CA VAL A 50 1.88 9.41 2.07
C VAL A 50 2.97 9.46 3.15
N LEU A 51 2.67 10.05 4.30
CA LEU A 51 3.63 10.12 5.40
C LEU A 51 4.00 8.71 5.89
N GLN A 52 3.03 7.80 5.98
CA GLN A 52 3.31 6.44 6.40
C GLN A 52 4.19 5.71 5.38
N ILE A 53 3.94 5.93 4.09
CA ILE A 53 4.76 5.31 3.03
C ILE A 53 6.19 5.83 3.13
N LYS A 54 6.38 7.12 3.35
CA LYS A 54 7.73 7.69 3.48
C LYS A 54 8.46 7.10 4.68
N ARG A 55 7.76 6.94 5.79
CA ARG A 55 8.37 6.29 6.96
C ARG A 55 8.76 4.85 6.67
N LEU A 56 7.89 4.13 5.97
CA LEU A 56 8.17 2.75 5.57
C LEU A 56 9.41 2.71 4.66
N ALA A 57 9.46 3.59 3.68
CA ALA A 57 10.59 3.64 2.74
C ALA A 57 11.90 3.95 3.44
N ASP A 58 11.87 4.75 4.50
CA ASP A 58 13.07 5.06 5.27
C ASP A 58 13.40 3.99 6.31
N GLY A 59 12.61 2.93 6.37
CA GLY A 59 12.85 1.85 7.33
C GLY A 59 12.57 2.24 8.76
N LYS A 60 11.76 3.25 8.98
CA LYS A 60 11.43 3.70 10.32
C LYS A 60 10.40 2.77 10.94
N ARG A 61 10.45 2.69 12.26
CA ARG A 61 9.52 1.83 12.98
C ARG A 61 8.10 2.34 12.81
N MET A 62 7.19 1.42 12.50
CA MET A 62 5.77 1.74 12.35
C MET A 62 5.02 1.24 13.57
N ALA A 63 3.98 1.97 13.97
CA ALA A 63 3.14 1.53 15.08
C ALA A 63 2.49 0.19 14.72
N SER A 64 2.27 -0.65 15.73
CA SER A 64 1.78 -2.02 15.52
C SER A 64 0.36 -2.06 14.94
N ASP A 65 -0.40 -0.98 15.09
CA ASP A 65 -1.75 -0.91 14.51
C ASP A 65 -1.76 -0.16 13.18
N THR A 66 -0.60 0.31 12.72
CA THR A 66 -0.48 1.00 11.44
C THR A 66 -0.02 0.05 10.35
N LEU A 67 0.96 -0.80 10.64
CA LEU A 67 1.44 -1.80 9.69
C LEU A 67 1.24 -3.17 10.33
N VAL A 68 0.32 -3.95 9.80
CA VAL A 68 -0.16 -5.18 10.42
C VAL A 68 -0.06 -6.34 9.45
N SER A 69 0.44 -7.47 9.93
CA SER A 69 0.44 -8.70 9.15
C SER A 69 -1.01 -9.18 8.97
N GLU A 70 -1.41 -9.45 7.72
CA GLU A 70 -2.81 -9.76 7.42
C GLU A 70 -3.01 -11.16 6.84
N GLY A 71 -2.02 -11.73 6.18
CA GLY A 71 -2.18 -13.03 5.57
C GLY A 71 -0.92 -13.48 4.88
N ASN A 72 -1.05 -14.56 4.09
CA ASN A 72 0.10 -15.19 3.43
C ASN A 72 0.03 -14.99 1.92
N LEU A 73 1.22 -14.77 1.35
CA LEU A 73 1.43 -14.81 -0.09
C LEU A 73 1.48 -16.26 -0.57
N PRO A 74 1.41 -16.49 -1.89
CA PRO A 74 1.55 -17.88 -2.40
C PRO A 74 2.85 -18.56 -1.95
N SER A 75 3.89 -17.77 -1.66
CA SER A 75 5.17 -18.28 -1.18
C SER A 75 5.17 -18.63 0.32
N ASN A 76 4.04 -18.40 1.00
CA ASN A 76 3.91 -18.54 2.45
C ASN A 76 4.57 -17.43 3.25
N LYS A 77 5.14 -16.43 2.60
CA LYS A 77 5.59 -15.22 3.29
C LYS A 77 4.39 -14.32 3.54
N LYS A 78 4.54 -13.39 4.46
CA LYS A 78 3.43 -12.54 4.87
C LYS A 78 3.20 -11.37 3.93
N PHE A 79 1.94 -10.96 3.80
CA PHE A 79 1.64 -9.62 3.31
C PHE A 79 1.03 -8.81 4.47
N TYR A 80 1.03 -7.50 4.31
CA TYR A 80 0.71 -6.58 5.39
C TYR A 80 -0.35 -5.57 4.93
N ALA A 81 -1.00 -4.97 5.91
CA ALA A 81 -1.89 -3.84 5.64
C ALA A 81 -1.31 -2.59 6.27
N LEU A 82 -1.23 -1.53 5.47
CA LEU A 82 -0.93 -0.19 5.95
C LEU A 82 -2.28 0.44 6.23
N LYS A 83 -2.54 0.72 7.51
CA LYS A 83 -3.88 1.12 7.94
C LYS A 83 -3.97 2.58 8.27
N ARG A 84 -4.95 3.22 7.68
CA ARG A 84 -5.39 4.55 8.09
C ARG A 84 -6.91 4.51 8.01
N ILE A 85 -7.52 3.99 9.04
CA ILE A 85 -8.96 3.72 9.08
C ILE A 85 -9.74 4.91 8.57
N PRO A 86 -10.67 4.72 7.62
CA PRO A 86 -11.19 3.44 7.12
C PRO A 86 -10.48 2.89 5.89
N ILE A 87 -9.32 3.43 5.51
CA ILE A 87 -8.57 2.99 4.32
C ILE A 87 -7.49 2.02 4.74
N ARG A 88 -7.29 0.98 3.92
CA ARG A 88 -6.19 0.02 4.08
C ARG A 88 -5.49 -0.14 2.76
N GLY A 89 -4.15 -0.17 2.80
CA GLY A 89 -3.33 -0.50 1.64
C GLY A 89 -2.62 -1.81 1.89
N TYR A 90 -2.78 -2.78 0.99
CA TYR A 90 -2.13 -4.07 1.14
C TYR A 90 -0.78 -4.07 0.44
N LEU A 91 0.23 -4.59 1.11
CA LEU A 91 1.59 -4.53 0.60
C LEU A 91 2.39 -5.77 0.98
N TRP A 92 3.49 -5.98 0.27
CA TRP A 92 4.44 -7.04 0.62
C TRP A 92 5.86 -6.58 0.30
N TYR A 93 6.82 -7.21 0.98
CA TYR A 93 8.23 -6.98 0.69
C TYR A 93 8.64 -7.97 -0.40
N SER A 94 9.21 -7.45 -1.49
CA SER A 94 9.51 -8.28 -2.66
C SER A 94 10.56 -9.33 -2.32
N GLU A 95 10.34 -10.54 -2.84
CA GLU A 95 11.29 -11.63 -2.69
C GLU A 95 12.29 -11.62 -3.84
N ALA A 96 11.86 -11.23 -5.04
CA ALA A 96 12.73 -11.18 -6.20
C ALA A 96 13.57 -9.92 -6.26
N LYS A 97 13.08 -8.82 -5.68
CA LYS A 97 13.75 -7.52 -5.76
C LYS A 97 14.08 -7.03 -4.36
N SER A 98 15.33 -7.24 -3.96
CA SER A 98 15.77 -6.85 -2.62
C SER A 98 15.59 -5.35 -2.39
N GLY A 99 15.06 -4.99 -1.23
CA GLY A 99 14.87 -3.60 -0.86
C GLY A 99 13.66 -2.93 -1.51
N VAL A 100 12.78 -3.71 -2.11
CA VAL A 100 11.58 -3.17 -2.76
C VAL A 100 10.33 -3.69 -2.05
N CYS A 101 9.38 -2.78 -1.86
CA CYS A 101 8.08 -3.08 -1.27
C CYS A 101 7.01 -2.69 -2.27
N PHE A 102 6.05 -3.56 -2.52
CA PHE A 102 4.96 -3.28 -3.46
C PHE A 102 3.65 -3.08 -2.72
N ILE A 103 2.91 -2.03 -3.08
CA ILE A 103 1.55 -1.82 -2.59
C ILE A 103 0.60 -2.33 -3.66
N SER A 104 -0.16 -3.37 -3.32
CA SER A 104 -1.07 -4.02 -4.26
C SER A 104 -2.25 -3.14 -4.61
N HIS A 105 -2.95 -2.66 -3.61
CA HIS A 105 -4.13 -1.83 -3.80
C HIS A 105 -4.64 -1.32 -2.45
N TYR A 106 -5.57 -0.37 -2.50
CA TYR A 106 -6.24 0.19 -1.31
C TYR A 106 -7.71 -0.19 -1.32
N ILE A 107 -8.29 -0.30 -0.14
CA ILE A 107 -9.72 -0.52 0.01
C ILE A 107 -10.29 0.37 1.11
N TYR A 108 -11.60 0.60 1.04
CA TYR A 108 -12.35 1.21 2.12
C TYR A 108 -12.88 0.07 2.99
N LYS A 109 -12.46 0.04 4.24
CA LYS A 109 -12.87 -1.03 5.13
C LYS A 109 -12.78 -0.59 6.57
N ASP A 110 -13.94 -0.47 7.21
CA ASP A 110 -13.99 -0.11 8.62
C ASP A 110 -14.10 -1.33 9.52
N TYR A 111 -14.29 -2.53 8.96
CA TYR A 111 -14.32 -3.77 9.71
C TYR A 111 -13.14 -4.64 9.36
N GLN A 112 -12.97 -5.61 10.22
CA GLN A 112 -11.77 -6.32 10.25
C GLN A 112 -11.54 -7.45 9.32
N LYS A 113 -12.48 -8.12 8.82
CA LYS A 113 -12.18 -9.34 8.07
C LYS A 113 -11.71 -9.06 6.65
N LEU A 114 -10.56 -9.62 6.33
CA LEU A 114 -10.02 -9.63 4.98
C LEU A 114 -10.87 -10.57 4.12
N ASN A 115 -11.35 -10.12 2.97
CA ASN A 115 -12.18 -10.96 2.14
C ASN A 115 -11.37 -11.64 1.04
N LYS A 116 -11.95 -12.71 0.46
CA LYS A 116 -11.27 -13.54 -0.53
C LYS A 116 -10.91 -12.77 -1.79
N SER A 117 -11.72 -11.80 -2.17
CA SER A 117 -11.48 -10.98 -3.36
C SER A 117 -10.17 -10.20 -3.22
N ASN A 118 -9.93 -9.62 -2.04
CA ASN A 118 -8.71 -8.89 -1.80
C ASN A 118 -7.49 -9.80 -1.76
N ILE A 119 -7.65 -10.98 -1.16
CA ILE A 119 -6.56 -11.96 -1.14
C ILE A 119 -6.18 -12.35 -2.57
N ARG A 120 -7.17 -12.63 -3.41
CA ARG A 120 -6.92 -13.01 -4.80
C ARG A 120 -6.20 -11.91 -5.55
N LYS A 121 -6.58 -10.65 -5.30
CA LYS A 121 -5.95 -9.52 -5.97
C LYS A 121 -4.49 -9.37 -5.56
N ILE A 122 -4.21 -9.52 -4.28
CA ILE A 122 -2.83 -9.48 -3.78
C ILE A 122 -2.02 -10.60 -4.43
N HIS A 123 -2.55 -11.81 -4.45
CA HIS A 123 -1.86 -12.97 -5.03
C HIS A 123 -1.63 -12.79 -6.52
N SER A 124 -2.60 -12.22 -7.23
CA SER A 124 -2.47 -11.97 -8.66
C SER A 124 -1.36 -10.95 -8.94
N ASN A 125 -1.32 -9.87 -8.18
CA ASN A 125 -0.26 -8.87 -8.32
C ASN A 125 1.10 -9.45 -7.97
N TRP A 126 1.14 -10.29 -6.93
CA TRP A 126 2.37 -10.96 -6.53
C TRP A 126 2.91 -11.85 -7.65
N ARG A 127 2.03 -12.67 -8.25
CA ARG A 127 2.46 -13.55 -9.35
C ARG A 127 2.99 -12.77 -10.54
N ARG A 128 2.29 -11.70 -10.89
CA ARG A 128 2.70 -10.88 -12.03
C ARG A 128 4.10 -10.32 -11.83
N ILE A 129 4.43 -9.89 -10.63
CA ILE A 129 5.69 -9.25 -10.33
C ILE A 129 6.77 -10.25 -9.96
N GLU A 130 6.48 -11.17 -9.03
CA GLU A 130 7.50 -12.06 -8.48
C GLU A 130 7.77 -13.25 -9.38
N GLU A 131 6.74 -13.76 -10.05
CA GLU A 131 6.90 -14.93 -10.92
C GLU A 131 7.12 -14.52 -12.38
N ASP A 132 6.33 -13.55 -12.86
CA ASP A 132 6.37 -13.19 -14.28
C ASP A 132 7.32 -12.04 -14.58
N GLY A 133 7.88 -11.40 -13.57
CA GLY A 133 8.92 -10.40 -13.75
C GLY A 133 8.46 -9.02 -14.16
N HIS A 134 7.18 -8.69 -14.02
CA HIS A 134 6.69 -7.35 -14.30
C HIS A 134 7.26 -6.36 -13.29
N GLU A 135 7.33 -5.08 -13.66
CA GLU A 135 7.91 -4.06 -12.81
C GLU A 135 6.93 -3.48 -11.79
N LYS A 136 5.65 -3.57 -12.07
CA LYS A 136 4.63 -3.03 -11.16
C LYS A 136 3.25 -3.63 -11.43
#